data_b50c82371f8dd6cbad9ceafda4d26491
#
_entry.id   b50c82371f8dd6cbad9ceafda4d26491
#
_cell.length_a   1.000
_cell.length_b   1.000
_cell.length_c   1.000
_cell.angle_alpha   90.00
_cell.angle_beta   90.00
_cell.angle_gamma   90.00
#
_symmetry.space_group_name_H-M   'P 1'
#
loop_
_entity.id
_entity.type
_entity.pdbx_description
1 polymer ?
#
loop_
_entity_poly.entity_id
_entity_poly.type
_entity_poly.pdbx_seq_one_letter_code
_entity_poly.pdbx_strand_id
1 'polypeptide(L)'
;SAASDVYKRQQFTVDGRYDEKAAQAAESLDIYICMRLKTAGKAFKIEKHVHNYPHCWRTDKPVLYYPLDSWFIRSTAAKERMIELNRTIRWKPESTGTGRFGKWLENLNDWNLSRSRFWGTPLPIWATEDRSEMKCIGSIEELMQEIERSIAAGVMKENPFPHFKVGDMSAENYSTQNIDLHRPYVDSIVLVSSKGEPMRREPDLIDVWFDSGAMPYAQLHYPFEHGGDYFRTVYPADFIAEGVDQTRGWFFTLHAIATMLFDSVAFRNIISNGLVLDKNGNKMSKRLGNAVDPFDILSTYGPDATRWYMISNSQPWDNLKFDRDGVDEVRRKFFGTLYNTYSFFALYANVDGFTGREEEVPVERRPEIDRWIISLLNTLVK
;
A
#
# COMPACT_ATOMS: atom_id res chain seq x y z
N SER A 1 18.53 11.85 21.80
CA SER A 1 18.42 11.25 20.48
C SER A 1 18.94 9.82 20.50
N ALA A 2 18.47 8.97 19.62
CA ALA A 2 18.81 7.56 19.64
C ALA A 2 20.24 7.30 19.10
N ALA A 3 20.84 8.17 18.29
CA ALA A 3 22.28 8.21 18.05
C ALA A 3 23.03 8.43 19.38
N SER A 4 22.43 9.17 20.31
CA SER A 4 22.98 9.35 21.66
C SER A 4 23.01 8.08 22.49
N ASP A 5 22.12 7.10 22.27
CA ASP A 5 22.11 5.86 23.08
C ASP A 5 23.18 4.84 22.62
N VAL A 6 23.53 4.82 21.34
CA VAL A 6 24.69 4.05 20.86
C VAL A 6 25.98 4.71 21.31
N TYR A 7 26.08 6.03 21.23
CA TYR A 7 27.23 6.78 21.76
C TYR A 7 27.34 6.69 23.28
N LYS A 8 26.22 6.68 24.02
CA LYS A 8 26.19 6.43 25.47
C LYS A 8 26.83 5.10 25.84
N ARG A 9 26.50 4.03 25.11
CA ARG A 9 27.11 2.70 25.34
C ARG A 9 28.62 2.69 25.10
N GLN A 10 29.12 3.45 24.11
CA GLN A 10 30.55 3.54 23.83
C GLN A 10 31.31 4.47 24.76
N GLN A 11 30.70 5.58 25.19
CA GLN A 11 31.34 6.59 26.04
C GLN A 11 31.30 6.26 27.54
N PHE A 12 30.30 5.52 27.99
CA PHE A 12 30.14 5.10 29.39
C PHE A 12 30.52 3.62 29.59
N THR A 13 31.45 3.13 28.78
CA THR A 13 32.01 1.80 28.91
C THR A 13 33.32 1.90 29.71
N VAL A 14 33.35 1.27 30.87
CA VAL A 14 34.55 1.07 31.66
C VAL A 14 34.97 -0.40 31.50
N ASP A 15 36.19 -0.65 31.09
CA ASP A 15 36.72 -2.02 30.85
C ASP A 15 35.82 -2.86 29.92
N GLY A 16 35.26 -2.26 28.86
CA GLY A 16 34.37 -2.94 27.91
C GLY A 16 32.94 -3.22 28.44
N ARG A 17 32.60 -2.73 29.64
CA ARG A 17 31.26 -2.86 30.24
C ARG A 17 30.57 -1.49 30.35
N TYR A 18 29.29 -1.44 30.04
CA TYR A 18 28.47 -0.25 30.16
C TYR A 18 28.30 0.16 31.62
N ASP A 19 28.73 1.38 31.98
CA ASP A 19 28.54 1.94 33.31
C ASP A 19 27.21 2.74 33.39
N GLU A 20 26.20 2.08 33.95
CA GLU A 20 24.87 2.63 34.11
C GLU A 20 24.84 3.82 35.08
N LYS A 21 25.70 3.88 36.08
CA LYS A 21 25.77 4.98 37.05
C LYS A 21 26.34 6.24 36.39
N ALA A 22 27.38 6.10 35.58
CA ALA A 22 27.95 7.22 34.82
C ALA A 22 26.95 7.73 33.77
N ALA A 23 26.17 6.85 33.16
CA ALA A 23 25.14 7.22 32.20
C ALA A 23 23.93 7.96 32.83
N GLN A 24 23.55 7.58 34.05
CA GLN A 24 22.47 8.23 34.81
C GLN A 24 22.90 9.60 35.40
N ALA A 25 24.17 9.77 35.73
CA ALA A 25 24.70 11.06 36.19
C ALA A 25 24.76 12.14 35.12
N ALA A 26 24.75 11.76 33.85
CA ALA A 26 24.65 12.69 32.73
C ALA A 26 23.19 12.88 32.33
N GLU A 27 22.58 14.05 32.62
CA GLU A 27 21.18 14.39 32.31
C GLU A 27 20.82 14.13 30.83
N SER A 28 21.75 14.33 29.90
CA SER A 28 21.69 13.87 28.54
C SER A 28 23.07 13.90 27.89
N LEU A 29 23.33 13.03 26.91
CA LEU A 29 24.56 13.06 26.13
C LEU A 29 24.72 14.38 25.36
N ASP A 30 23.62 14.96 24.92
CA ASP A 30 23.62 16.24 24.20
C ASP A 30 24.14 17.36 25.08
N ILE A 31 23.70 17.42 26.35
CA ILE A 31 24.22 18.38 27.34
C ILE A 31 25.70 18.15 27.60
N TYR A 32 26.12 16.89 27.76
CA TYR A 32 27.52 16.54 27.95
C TYR A 32 28.41 16.99 26.78
N ILE A 33 27.99 16.74 25.54
CA ILE A 33 28.70 17.18 24.33
C ILE A 33 28.76 18.71 24.27
N CYS A 34 27.63 19.40 24.52
CA CYS A 34 27.57 20.86 24.55
C CYS A 34 28.55 21.43 25.59
N MET A 35 28.58 20.88 26.79
CA MET A 35 29.47 21.32 27.85
C MET A 35 30.94 21.08 27.52
N ARG A 36 31.26 19.91 26.95
CA ARG A 36 32.62 19.58 26.48
C ARG A 36 33.11 20.54 25.38
N LEU A 37 32.25 20.84 24.40
CA LEU A 37 32.57 21.81 23.35
C LEU A 37 32.74 23.23 23.90
N LYS A 38 31.90 23.63 24.87
CA LYS A 38 32.02 24.91 25.56
C LYS A 38 33.35 25.04 26.31
N THR A 39 33.72 24.04 27.09
CA THR A 39 34.97 23.98 27.84
C THR A 39 36.20 24.01 26.91
N ALA A 40 36.09 23.35 25.75
CA ALA A 40 37.13 23.36 24.73
C ALA A 40 37.21 24.67 23.87
N GLY A 41 36.36 25.67 24.17
CA GLY A 41 36.28 26.91 23.39
C GLY A 41 35.80 26.71 21.92
N LYS A 42 35.12 25.59 21.62
CA LYS A 42 34.65 25.23 20.28
C LYS A 42 33.16 25.47 20.08
N ALA A 43 32.41 25.86 21.09
CA ALA A 43 30.98 26.17 20.98
C ALA A 43 30.77 27.65 20.73
N PHE A 44 30.16 28.02 19.64
CA PHE A 44 29.77 29.42 19.34
C PHE A 44 28.56 29.82 20.18
N LYS A 45 27.52 28.99 20.25
CA LYS A 45 26.29 29.20 21.00
C LYS A 45 25.71 27.89 21.47
N ILE A 46 25.12 27.87 22.67
CA ILE A 46 24.38 26.74 23.21
C ILE A 46 23.01 27.28 23.65
N GLU A 47 21.94 26.72 23.09
CA GLU A 47 20.57 27.08 23.44
C GLU A 47 19.67 25.84 23.45
N LYS A 48 18.63 25.87 24.25
CA LYS A 48 17.61 24.80 24.28
C LYS A 48 16.62 25.03 23.15
N HIS A 49 16.46 24.01 22.29
CA HIS A 49 15.50 24.03 21.22
C HIS A 49 14.50 22.87 21.38
N VAL A 50 13.20 23.20 21.34
CA VAL A 50 12.13 22.19 21.40
C VAL A 50 11.66 21.93 19.97
N HIS A 51 11.72 20.68 19.55
CA HIS A 51 11.28 20.24 18.23
C HIS A 51 10.61 18.87 18.30
N ASN A 52 9.81 18.55 17.28
CA ASN A 52 9.26 17.23 17.12
C ASN A 52 10.37 16.25 16.74
N TYR A 53 10.39 15.09 17.41
CA TYR A 53 11.32 13.99 17.10
C TYR A 53 10.52 12.72 16.79
N PRO A 54 10.86 11.97 15.72
CA PRO A 54 10.13 10.77 15.37
C PRO A 54 10.34 9.65 16.40
N HIS A 55 9.23 9.02 16.77
CA HIS A 55 9.21 7.90 17.70
C HIS A 55 8.70 6.65 16.98
N CYS A 56 9.17 5.50 17.42
CA CYS A 56 8.68 4.21 16.92
C CYS A 56 7.20 4.04 17.32
N TRP A 57 6.32 3.86 16.35
CA TRP A 57 4.89 3.74 16.58
C TRP A 57 4.46 2.54 17.44
N ARG A 58 5.33 1.53 17.59
CA ARG A 58 5.08 0.34 18.43
C ARG A 58 5.56 0.50 19.84
N THR A 59 6.70 1.16 20.06
CA THR A 59 7.39 1.22 21.35
C THR A 59 7.37 2.61 21.98
N ASP A 60 6.91 3.61 21.22
CA ASP A 60 6.93 5.03 21.59
C ASP A 60 8.32 5.57 21.98
N LYS A 61 9.39 4.85 21.59
CA LYS A 61 10.78 5.25 21.83
C LYS A 61 11.33 6.04 20.66
N PRO A 62 12.24 7.01 20.89
CA PRO A 62 12.91 7.75 19.82
C PRO A 62 13.58 6.79 18.83
N VAL A 63 13.44 7.06 17.52
CA VAL A 63 14.11 6.28 16.47
C VAL A 63 15.55 6.71 16.29
N LEU A 64 16.41 5.74 15.95
CA LEU A 64 17.80 5.99 15.55
C LEU A 64 17.87 6.28 14.06
N TYR A 65 18.58 7.33 13.68
CA TYR A 65 19.07 7.51 12.31
C TYR A 65 20.42 6.80 12.20
N TYR A 66 20.42 5.65 11.54
CA TYR A 66 21.61 4.83 11.34
C TYR A 66 21.76 4.49 9.86
N PRO A 67 22.93 4.77 9.25
CA PRO A 67 23.18 4.40 7.85
C PRO A 67 23.27 2.88 7.73
N LEU A 68 22.55 2.33 6.77
CA LEU A 68 22.59 0.92 6.39
C LEU A 68 22.77 0.83 4.88
N ASP A 69 23.60 -0.11 4.43
CA ASP A 69 23.64 -0.49 3.04
C ASP A 69 22.27 -1.02 2.63
N SER A 70 21.75 -0.52 1.51
CA SER A 70 20.39 -0.83 1.08
C SER A 70 20.33 -0.93 -0.43
N TRP A 71 19.39 -1.73 -0.92
CA TRP A 71 19.09 -1.83 -2.34
C TRP A 71 18.06 -0.78 -2.74
N PHE A 72 18.30 -0.11 -3.86
CA PHE A 72 17.44 0.93 -4.40
C PHE A 72 17.04 0.63 -5.83
N ILE A 73 15.80 0.95 -6.16
CA ILE A 73 15.38 1.13 -7.55
C ILE A 73 15.64 2.59 -7.93
N ARG A 74 16.40 2.82 -9.02
CA ARG A 74 16.63 4.17 -9.53
C ARG A 74 15.39 4.74 -10.19
N SER A 75 14.35 4.96 -9.39
CA SER A 75 13.06 5.48 -9.84
C SER A 75 13.18 6.89 -10.42
N THR A 76 14.20 7.65 -10.01
CA THR A 76 14.50 8.97 -10.59
C THR A 76 14.83 8.91 -12.08
N ALA A 77 15.30 7.77 -12.61
CA ALA A 77 15.55 7.59 -14.04
C ALA A 77 14.26 7.65 -14.89
N ALA A 78 13.10 7.29 -14.30
CA ALA A 78 11.80 7.34 -14.95
C ALA A 78 10.94 8.55 -14.51
N LYS A 79 11.48 9.46 -13.73
CA LYS A 79 10.76 10.57 -13.09
C LYS A 79 9.97 11.42 -14.08
N GLU A 80 10.61 11.91 -15.14
CA GLU A 80 9.96 12.77 -16.12
C GLU A 80 8.81 12.03 -16.82
N ARG A 81 9.00 10.75 -17.12
CA ARG A 81 7.98 9.93 -17.73
C ARG A 81 6.80 9.66 -16.79
N MET A 82 7.07 9.45 -15.48
CA MET A 82 6.00 9.36 -14.47
C MET A 82 5.18 10.65 -14.40
N ILE A 83 5.82 11.81 -14.49
CA ILE A 83 5.13 13.11 -14.49
C ILE A 83 4.23 13.26 -15.73
N GLU A 84 4.76 12.91 -16.91
CA GLU A 84 3.97 12.96 -18.16
C GLU A 84 2.77 12.03 -18.10
N LEU A 85 2.96 10.78 -17.71
CA LEU A 85 1.89 9.79 -17.63
C LEU A 85 0.86 10.15 -16.55
N ASN A 86 1.26 10.73 -15.42
CA ASN A 86 0.32 11.20 -14.40
C ASN A 86 -0.69 12.22 -14.95
N ARG A 87 -0.28 13.06 -15.93
CA ARG A 87 -1.19 14.04 -16.56
C ARG A 87 -2.29 13.40 -17.40
N THR A 88 -2.14 12.14 -17.79
CA THR A 88 -3.14 11.39 -18.54
C THR A 88 -4.19 10.71 -17.64
N ILE A 89 -3.94 10.62 -16.34
CA ILE A 89 -4.86 10.03 -15.36
C ILE A 89 -5.95 11.03 -15.00
N ARG A 90 -7.20 10.56 -15.00
CA ARG A 90 -8.35 11.37 -14.56
C ARG A 90 -8.51 11.30 -13.06
N TRP A 91 -7.97 12.29 -12.37
CA TRP A 91 -8.04 12.41 -10.91
C TRP A 91 -9.34 13.07 -10.43
N LYS A 92 -9.93 12.50 -9.38
CA LYS A 92 -10.95 13.15 -8.55
C LYS A 92 -10.51 13.17 -7.09
N PRO A 93 -10.24 14.36 -6.50
CA PRO A 93 -10.22 15.67 -7.15
C PRO A 93 -8.95 15.85 -8.00
N GLU A 94 -9.02 16.65 -9.04
CA GLU A 94 -7.89 16.97 -9.92
C GLU A 94 -6.70 17.58 -9.15
N SER A 95 -6.99 18.35 -8.11
CA SER A 95 -5.99 18.96 -7.22
C SER A 95 -5.09 17.94 -6.49
N THR A 96 -5.54 16.71 -6.30
CA THR A 96 -4.69 15.64 -5.74
C THR A 96 -3.65 15.20 -6.76
N GLY A 97 -4.04 15.02 -8.02
CA GLY A 97 -3.15 14.61 -9.11
C GLY A 97 -2.09 15.65 -9.46
N THR A 98 -2.50 16.91 -9.58
CA THR A 98 -1.59 18.03 -9.91
C THR A 98 -0.80 18.55 -8.70
N GLY A 99 -1.41 18.53 -7.52
CA GLY A 99 -0.83 19.02 -6.28
C GLY A 99 -0.07 17.94 -5.52
N ARG A 100 -0.78 17.20 -4.65
CA ARG A 100 -0.14 16.28 -3.69
C ARG A 100 0.67 15.18 -4.36
N PHE A 101 0.13 14.53 -5.39
CA PHE A 101 0.82 13.46 -6.13
C PHE A 101 1.84 14.01 -7.13
N GLY A 102 1.46 15.00 -7.95
CA GLY A 102 2.35 15.61 -8.94
C GLY A 102 3.60 16.21 -8.30
N LYS A 103 3.44 16.99 -7.21
CA LYS A 103 4.58 17.54 -6.46
C LYS A 103 5.44 16.48 -5.80
N TRP A 104 4.87 15.34 -5.42
CA TRP A 104 5.65 14.20 -4.95
C TRP A 104 6.56 13.65 -6.05
N LEU A 105 6.03 13.47 -7.27
CA LEU A 105 6.80 13.02 -8.43
C LEU A 105 7.90 14.03 -8.83
N GLU A 106 7.61 15.33 -8.79
CA GLU A 106 8.61 16.39 -9.07
C GLU A 106 9.81 16.34 -8.10
N ASN A 107 9.59 15.92 -6.86
CA ASN A 107 10.60 15.81 -5.81
C ASN A 107 10.98 14.34 -5.52
N LEU A 108 10.79 13.46 -6.50
CA LEU A 108 11.04 12.04 -6.35
C LEU A 108 12.50 11.74 -6.04
N ASN A 109 12.73 10.89 -5.04
CA ASN A 109 13.99 10.23 -4.75
C ASN A 109 13.94 8.76 -5.18
N ASP A 110 15.12 8.13 -5.27
CA ASP A 110 15.20 6.70 -5.55
C ASP A 110 14.48 5.88 -4.47
N TRP A 111 13.82 4.83 -4.90
CA TRP A 111 13.01 3.97 -4.02
C TRP A 111 13.90 2.98 -3.28
N ASN A 112 14.04 3.16 -1.97
CA ASN A 112 14.67 2.16 -1.12
C ASN A 112 13.81 0.89 -1.10
N LEU A 113 14.29 -0.16 -1.76
CA LEU A 113 13.57 -1.41 -1.96
C LEU A 113 13.78 -2.40 -0.83
N SER A 114 14.99 -2.45 -0.24
CA SER A 114 15.32 -3.49 0.72
C SER A 114 14.82 -3.20 2.12
N ARG A 115 14.48 -4.29 2.84
CA ARG A 115 14.04 -4.27 4.24
C ARG A 115 14.78 -5.31 5.05
N SER A 116 15.49 -4.87 6.08
CA SER A 116 16.18 -5.75 7.04
C SER A 116 15.18 -6.36 8.01
N ARG A 117 14.42 -7.36 7.53
CA ARG A 117 13.41 -8.10 8.29
C ARG A 117 13.55 -9.59 8.05
N PHE A 118 12.92 -10.41 8.93
CA PHE A 118 12.95 -11.85 8.77
C PHE A 118 11.87 -12.37 7.82
N TRP A 119 10.63 -11.88 7.92
CA TRP A 119 9.50 -12.37 7.15
C TRP A 119 9.03 -11.39 6.08
N GLY A 120 8.83 -11.90 4.89
CA GLY A 120 8.37 -11.20 3.69
C GLY A 120 9.00 -11.81 2.43
N THR A 121 8.82 -11.16 1.28
CA THR A 121 9.38 -11.58 -0.01
C THR A 121 10.89 -11.35 -0.04
N PRO A 122 11.73 -12.39 -0.17
CA PRO A 122 13.18 -12.24 -0.22
C PRO A 122 13.64 -11.54 -1.50
N LEU A 123 14.71 -10.72 -1.38
CA LEU A 123 15.40 -10.20 -2.56
C LEU A 123 16.00 -11.35 -3.38
N PRO A 124 15.67 -11.47 -4.69
CA PRO A 124 16.18 -12.57 -5.53
C PRO A 124 17.57 -12.27 -6.09
N ILE A 125 18.48 -11.80 -5.24
CA ILE A 125 19.84 -11.40 -5.62
C ILE A 125 20.85 -12.26 -4.88
N TRP A 126 21.74 -12.91 -5.63
CA TRP A 126 22.88 -13.64 -5.13
C TRP A 126 24.16 -12.90 -5.49
N ALA A 127 25.12 -12.85 -4.57
CA ALA A 127 26.39 -12.17 -4.75
C ALA A 127 27.57 -13.01 -4.24
N THR A 128 28.74 -12.83 -4.86
CA THR A 128 30.02 -13.28 -4.29
C THR A 128 30.33 -12.48 -3.02
N GLU A 129 31.20 -13.01 -2.17
CA GLU A 129 31.56 -12.36 -0.90
C GLU A 129 32.14 -10.95 -1.10
N ASP A 130 32.93 -10.78 -2.13
CA ASP A 130 33.53 -9.48 -2.51
C ASP A 130 32.60 -8.61 -3.35
N ARG A 131 31.38 -9.11 -3.67
CA ARG A 131 30.39 -8.46 -4.54
C ARG A 131 30.88 -8.13 -5.97
N SER A 132 31.94 -8.79 -6.44
CA SER A 132 32.46 -8.61 -7.80
C SER A 132 31.52 -9.19 -8.85
N GLU A 133 30.71 -10.19 -8.50
CA GLU A 133 29.66 -10.75 -9.34
C GLU A 133 28.34 -10.84 -8.56
N MET A 134 27.29 -10.39 -9.21
CA MET A 134 25.92 -10.44 -8.67
C MET A 134 24.97 -10.96 -9.73
N LYS A 135 23.98 -11.75 -9.29
CA LYS A 135 22.95 -12.34 -10.14
C LYS A 135 21.58 -12.06 -9.55
N CYS A 136 20.70 -11.44 -10.33
CA CYS A 136 19.28 -11.28 -9.99
C CYS A 136 18.50 -12.35 -10.72
N ILE A 137 17.81 -13.23 -9.98
CA ILE A 137 17.01 -14.32 -10.52
C ILE A 137 15.62 -13.83 -10.88
N GLY A 138 15.22 -13.97 -12.14
CA GLY A 138 13.96 -13.45 -12.68
C GLY A 138 12.81 -14.46 -12.71
N SER A 139 13.08 -15.75 -12.52
CA SER A 139 12.04 -16.78 -12.51
C SER A 139 12.45 -18.01 -11.70
N ILE A 140 11.46 -18.85 -11.34
CA ILE A 140 11.75 -20.13 -10.67
C ILE A 140 12.48 -21.09 -11.62
N GLU A 141 12.18 -21.05 -12.91
CA GLU A 141 12.90 -21.84 -13.91
C GLU A 141 14.39 -21.48 -13.93
N GLU A 142 14.72 -20.19 -13.97
CA GLU A 142 16.10 -19.73 -13.89
C GLU A 142 16.77 -20.15 -12.58
N LEU A 143 16.04 -20.05 -11.46
CA LEU A 143 16.55 -20.51 -10.17
C LEU A 143 16.91 -21.99 -10.19
N MET A 144 16.04 -22.84 -10.74
CA MET A 144 16.30 -24.28 -10.87
C MET A 144 17.51 -24.57 -11.73
N GLN A 145 17.64 -23.90 -12.88
CA GLN A 145 18.81 -24.04 -13.75
C GLN A 145 20.11 -23.65 -13.04
N GLU A 146 20.10 -22.58 -12.27
CA GLU A 146 21.26 -22.13 -11.50
C GLU A 146 21.59 -23.05 -10.32
N ILE A 147 20.60 -23.66 -9.68
CA ILE A 147 20.79 -24.69 -8.66
C ILE A 147 21.49 -25.91 -9.27
N GLU A 148 21.00 -26.42 -10.39
CA GLU A 148 21.62 -27.58 -11.09
C GLU A 148 23.06 -27.26 -11.51
N ARG A 149 23.30 -26.05 -12.00
CA ARG A 149 24.66 -25.60 -12.34
C ARG A 149 25.57 -25.56 -11.10
N SER A 150 25.02 -25.14 -9.95
CA SER A 150 25.76 -25.08 -8.68
C SER A 150 26.08 -26.46 -8.12
N ILE A 151 25.18 -27.44 -8.33
CA ILE A 151 25.38 -28.85 -7.98
C ILE A 151 26.48 -29.43 -8.87
N ALA A 152 26.40 -29.22 -10.18
CA ALA A 152 27.40 -29.69 -11.13
C ALA A 152 28.82 -29.13 -10.86
N ALA A 153 28.88 -27.90 -10.35
CA ALA A 153 30.14 -27.25 -9.95
C ALA A 153 30.61 -27.67 -8.52
N GLY A 154 29.84 -28.48 -7.79
CA GLY A 154 30.18 -28.91 -6.44
C GLY A 154 30.00 -27.86 -5.34
N VAL A 155 29.34 -26.73 -5.66
CA VAL A 155 29.04 -25.65 -4.71
C VAL A 155 27.85 -26.02 -3.83
N MET A 156 26.84 -26.67 -4.40
CA MET A 156 25.71 -27.29 -3.68
C MET A 156 25.77 -28.81 -3.74
N LYS A 157 25.20 -29.49 -2.74
CA LYS A 157 25.14 -30.95 -2.68
C LYS A 157 23.91 -31.53 -3.36
N GLU A 158 22.78 -30.86 -3.18
CA GLU A 158 21.46 -31.32 -3.64
C GLU A 158 20.52 -30.13 -3.89
N ASN A 159 19.49 -30.37 -4.68
CA ASN A 159 18.43 -29.41 -4.93
C ASN A 159 17.47 -29.41 -3.72
N PRO A 160 17.22 -28.27 -3.04
CA PRO A 160 16.29 -28.20 -1.92
C PRO A 160 14.83 -28.40 -2.32
N PHE A 161 14.51 -28.36 -3.61
CA PHE A 161 13.15 -28.52 -4.18
C PHE A 161 13.06 -29.68 -5.18
N PRO A 162 13.34 -30.92 -4.74
CA PRO A 162 13.50 -32.06 -5.67
C PRO A 162 12.18 -32.49 -6.34
N HIS A 163 11.04 -32.09 -5.82
CA HIS A 163 9.71 -32.44 -6.33
C HIS A 163 9.08 -31.34 -7.19
N PHE A 164 9.64 -30.13 -7.19
CA PHE A 164 9.12 -29.05 -8.02
C PHE A 164 9.39 -29.31 -9.49
N LYS A 165 8.36 -29.12 -10.32
CA LYS A 165 8.41 -29.32 -11.78
C LYS A 165 8.25 -27.99 -12.50
N VAL A 166 9.28 -27.55 -13.22
CA VAL A 166 9.22 -26.37 -14.07
C VAL A 166 8.14 -26.55 -15.15
N GLY A 167 7.28 -25.54 -15.33
CA GLY A 167 6.19 -25.54 -16.30
C GLY A 167 4.88 -26.18 -15.81
N ASP A 168 4.86 -26.81 -14.64
CA ASP A 168 3.62 -27.29 -14.02
C ASP A 168 3.04 -26.17 -13.12
N MET A 169 1.95 -25.53 -13.59
CA MET A 169 1.28 -24.41 -12.89
C MET A 169 0.21 -24.88 -11.89
N SER A 170 0.17 -26.16 -11.55
CA SER A 170 -0.79 -26.68 -10.57
C SER A 170 -0.54 -26.12 -9.15
N ALA A 171 -1.61 -25.92 -8.40
CA ALA A 171 -1.52 -25.47 -7.00
C ALA A 171 -0.72 -26.45 -6.10
N GLU A 172 -0.74 -27.74 -6.44
CA GLU A 172 0.03 -28.77 -5.74
C GLU A 172 1.53 -28.57 -5.94
N ASN A 173 1.96 -28.29 -7.17
CA ASN A 173 3.37 -28.04 -7.49
C ASN A 173 3.90 -26.79 -6.78
N TYR A 174 3.07 -25.75 -6.63
CA TYR A 174 3.40 -24.51 -5.91
C TYR A 174 3.08 -24.56 -4.42
N SER A 175 2.75 -25.71 -3.86
CA SER A 175 2.58 -25.84 -2.42
C SER A 175 3.91 -25.62 -1.68
N THR A 176 3.84 -25.11 -0.44
CA THR A 176 5.03 -24.92 0.41
C THR A 176 5.76 -26.21 0.76
N GLN A 177 5.17 -27.37 0.50
CA GLN A 177 5.81 -28.68 0.64
C GLN A 177 6.76 -28.99 -0.53
N ASN A 178 6.47 -28.45 -1.71
CA ASN A 178 7.28 -28.67 -2.90
C ASN A 178 8.28 -27.54 -3.16
N ILE A 179 7.87 -26.28 -2.89
CA ILE A 179 8.72 -25.10 -3.01
C ILE A 179 8.35 -24.07 -1.98
N ASP A 180 9.32 -23.62 -1.20
CA ASP A 180 9.17 -22.50 -0.27
C ASP A 180 10.35 -21.54 -0.43
N LEU A 181 10.07 -20.37 -1.00
CA LEU A 181 11.07 -19.35 -1.25
C LEU A 181 11.17 -18.31 -0.12
N HIS A 182 10.46 -18.52 1.01
CA HIS A 182 10.64 -17.69 2.19
C HIS A 182 11.94 -18.02 2.93
N ARG A 183 12.36 -17.12 3.79
CA ARG A 183 13.41 -17.42 4.78
C ARG A 183 12.88 -18.38 5.84
N PRO A 184 13.69 -19.35 6.31
CA PRO A 184 15.13 -19.53 6.03
C PRO A 184 15.43 -20.40 4.80
N TYR A 185 14.42 -20.98 4.14
CA TYR A 185 14.60 -22.00 3.11
C TYR A 185 15.43 -21.50 1.91
N VAL A 186 15.06 -20.34 1.37
CA VAL A 186 15.77 -19.72 0.23
C VAL A 186 17.22 -19.36 0.58
N ASP A 187 17.54 -19.09 1.85
CA ASP A 187 18.90 -18.74 2.29
C ASP A 187 19.87 -19.92 2.23
N SER A 188 19.35 -21.16 2.11
CA SER A 188 20.15 -22.37 1.92
C SER A 188 20.69 -22.53 0.50
N ILE A 189 20.14 -21.80 -0.45
CA ILE A 189 20.54 -21.84 -1.87
C ILE A 189 21.81 -21.03 -2.05
N VAL A 190 22.86 -21.71 -2.55
CA VAL A 190 24.15 -21.11 -2.86
C VAL A 190 24.40 -21.31 -4.36
N LEU A 191 24.40 -20.23 -5.11
CA LEU A 191 24.65 -20.27 -6.56
C LEU A 191 26.15 -20.25 -6.86
N VAL A 192 26.53 -20.53 -8.11
CA VAL A 192 27.90 -20.51 -8.57
C VAL A 192 28.15 -19.32 -9.50
N SER A 193 29.23 -18.59 -9.26
CA SER A 193 29.68 -17.49 -10.11
C SER A 193 30.26 -18.00 -11.44
N SER A 194 30.56 -17.08 -12.35
CA SER A 194 31.29 -17.39 -13.60
C SER A 194 32.69 -17.93 -13.36
N LYS A 195 33.28 -17.64 -12.19
CA LYS A 195 34.62 -18.08 -11.78
C LYS A 195 34.61 -19.34 -10.91
N GLY A 196 33.43 -19.93 -10.62
CA GLY A 196 33.31 -21.10 -9.75
C GLY A 196 33.21 -20.77 -8.26
N GLU A 197 33.07 -19.51 -7.90
CA GLU A 197 32.96 -19.04 -6.50
C GLU A 197 31.53 -19.17 -5.98
N PRO A 198 31.32 -19.41 -4.67
CA PRO A 198 30.00 -19.46 -4.10
C PRO A 198 29.36 -18.06 -4.05
N MET A 199 28.09 -17.97 -4.49
CA MET A 199 27.28 -16.77 -4.39
C MET A 199 26.17 -17.00 -3.38
N ARG A 200 26.03 -16.11 -2.41
CA ARG A 200 24.99 -16.16 -1.37
C ARG A 200 23.93 -15.11 -1.62
N ARG A 201 22.69 -15.43 -1.26
CA ARG A 201 21.58 -14.49 -1.37
C ARG A 201 21.79 -13.29 -0.45
N GLU A 202 21.46 -12.10 -0.93
CA GLU A 202 21.38 -10.88 -0.12
C GLU A 202 20.33 -11.06 0.99
N PRO A 203 20.65 -10.79 2.27
CA PRO A 203 19.81 -11.19 3.40
C PRO A 203 18.50 -10.40 3.53
N ASP A 204 18.41 -9.25 2.90
CA ASP A 204 17.24 -8.39 2.98
C ASP A 204 16.02 -8.95 2.23
N LEU A 205 14.87 -8.37 2.54
CA LEU A 205 13.59 -8.62 1.89
C LEU A 205 13.21 -7.44 0.99
N ILE A 206 12.27 -7.67 0.10
CA ILE A 206 11.66 -6.63 -0.73
C ILE A 206 10.68 -5.81 0.12
N ASP A 207 10.57 -4.53 -0.15
CA ASP A 207 9.53 -3.66 0.37
C ASP A 207 8.15 -4.19 -0.01
N VAL A 208 7.27 -4.42 0.95
CA VAL A 208 5.89 -4.88 0.74
C VAL A 208 5.10 -3.97 -0.21
N TRP A 209 5.50 -2.71 -0.35
CA TRP A 209 4.92 -1.80 -1.33
C TRP A 209 5.26 -2.17 -2.79
N PHE A 210 6.37 -2.86 -3.01
CA PHE A 210 6.68 -3.47 -4.30
C PHE A 210 5.73 -4.63 -4.59
N ASP A 211 5.51 -5.52 -3.63
CA ASP A 211 4.57 -6.64 -3.77
C ASP A 211 3.17 -6.14 -4.15
N SER A 212 2.67 -5.15 -3.40
CA SER A 212 1.35 -4.55 -3.68
C SER A 212 1.31 -3.79 -5.01
N GLY A 213 2.41 -3.12 -5.38
CA GLY A 213 2.55 -2.41 -6.65
C GLY A 213 2.64 -3.34 -7.87
N ALA A 214 3.08 -4.58 -7.65
CA ALA A 214 3.14 -5.64 -8.66
C ALA A 214 1.80 -6.33 -8.92
N MET A 215 0.78 -6.11 -8.08
CA MET A 215 -0.50 -6.83 -8.11
C MET A 215 -1.16 -6.91 -9.49
N PRO A 216 -1.22 -5.85 -10.33
CA PRO A 216 -1.95 -5.89 -11.59
C PRO A 216 -1.50 -6.99 -12.56
N TYR A 217 -0.24 -7.38 -12.53
CA TYR A 217 0.34 -8.43 -13.37
C TYR A 217 0.70 -9.68 -12.58
N ALA A 218 1.03 -9.55 -11.30
CA ALA A 218 1.33 -10.70 -10.46
C ALA A 218 0.12 -11.61 -10.27
N GLN A 219 -1.10 -11.06 -10.11
CA GLN A 219 -2.34 -11.84 -10.02
C GLN A 219 -2.65 -12.66 -11.28
N LEU A 220 -2.09 -12.27 -12.42
CA LEU A 220 -2.25 -12.96 -13.70
C LEU A 220 -1.10 -13.91 -13.98
N HIS A 221 -0.12 -14.00 -13.08
CA HIS A 221 1.13 -14.70 -13.29
C HIS A 221 1.82 -14.31 -14.61
N TYR A 222 1.70 -13.00 -14.95
CA TYR A 222 2.33 -12.44 -16.15
C TYR A 222 3.86 -12.44 -16.00
N PRO A 223 4.65 -12.76 -17.03
CA PRO A 223 4.22 -13.10 -18.40
C PRO A 223 3.99 -14.62 -18.65
N PHE A 224 4.04 -15.45 -17.60
CA PHE A 224 4.14 -16.91 -17.72
C PHE A 224 2.83 -17.60 -18.11
N GLU A 225 1.67 -17.17 -17.56
CA GLU A 225 0.35 -17.74 -17.86
C GLU A 225 -0.50 -16.83 -18.74
N HIS A 226 -0.80 -15.64 -18.28
CA HIS A 226 -1.70 -14.70 -18.94
C HIS A 226 -0.92 -13.53 -19.56
N GLY A 227 0.02 -13.87 -20.45
CA GLY A 227 0.82 -12.88 -21.19
C GLY A 227 0.12 -12.34 -22.45
N GLY A 228 0.79 -11.43 -23.14
CA GLY A 228 0.40 -10.96 -24.46
C GLY A 228 -0.95 -10.24 -24.50
N ASP A 229 -1.87 -10.75 -25.33
CA ASP A 229 -3.12 -10.04 -25.63
C ASP A 229 -4.09 -9.97 -24.47
N TYR A 230 -4.19 -11.02 -23.65
CA TYR A 230 -5.07 -11.00 -22.48
C TYR A 230 -4.68 -9.90 -21.49
N PHE A 231 -3.40 -9.78 -21.17
CA PHE A 231 -2.93 -8.71 -20.28
C PHE A 231 -3.31 -7.33 -20.78
N ARG A 232 -3.19 -7.10 -22.09
CA ARG A 232 -3.57 -5.80 -22.70
C ARG A 232 -5.05 -5.50 -22.62
N THR A 233 -5.92 -6.49 -22.46
CA THR A 233 -7.36 -6.28 -22.31
C THR A 233 -7.75 -5.80 -20.91
N VAL A 234 -6.98 -6.15 -19.88
CA VAL A 234 -7.27 -5.86 -18.47
C VAL A 234 -6.35 -4.80 -17.87
N TYR A 235 -5.28 -4.43 -18.58
CA TYR A 235 -4.30 -3.47 -18.12
C TYR A 235 -4.09 -2.33 -19.14
N PRO A 236 -4.00 -1.05 -18.71
CA PRO A 236 -4.18 -0.55 -17.33
C PRO A 236 -5.62 -0.65 -16.85
N ALA A 237 -5.82 -0.70 -15.52
CA ALA A 237 -7.14 -0.74 -14.90
C ALA A 237 -7.98 0.49 -15.27
N ASP A 238 -9.29 0.32 -15.42
CA ASP A 238 -10.18 1.45 -15.74
C ASP A 238 -10.36 2.40 -14.56
N PHE A 239 -10.34 1.87 -13.33
CA PHE A 239 -10.67 2.64 -12.14
C PHE A 239 -9.97 2.13 -10.87
N ILE A 240 -9.59 3.06 -9.98
CA ILE A 240 -9.14 2.79 -8.62
C ILE A 240 -9.71 3.83 -7.65
N ALA A 241 -10.04 3.42 -6.42
CA ALA A 241 -10.49 4.32 -5.36
C ALA A 241 -9.86 3.92 -4.03
N GLU A 242 -9.04 4.80 -3.47
CA GLU A 242 -8.35 4.60 -2.19
C GLU A 242 -8.21 5.94 -1.45
N GLY A 243 -7.77 5.89 -0.19
CA GLY A 243 -7.53 7.09 0.62
C GLY A 243 -6.45 8.00 0.05
N VAL A 244 -6.53 9.29 0.33
CA VAL A 244 -5.58 10.32 -0.14
C VAL A 244 -4.14 10.08 0.36
N ASP A 245 -3.96 9.33 1.44
CA ASP A 245 -2.64 8.91 1.94
C ASP A 245 -1.91 8.00 0.97
N GLN A 246 -2.63 7.26 0.10
CA GLN A 246 -2.07 6.38 -0.92
C GLN A 246 -1.34 7.11 -2.05
N THR A 247 -1.41 8.42 -2.12
CA THR A 247 -0.53 9.24 -2.97
C THR A 247 0.95 9.06 -2.65
N ARG A 248 1.28 8.61 -1.43
CA ARG A 248 2.63 8.25 -0.97
C ARG A 248 2.74 6.78 -0.57
N GLY A 249 1.90 5.94 -1.14
CA GLY A 249 1.81 4.51 -0.93
C GLY A 249 1.45 3.82 -2.23
N TRP A 250 0.32 3.15 -2.25
CA TRP A 250 -0.07 2.27 -3.35
C TRP A 250 -0.21 2.97 -4.71
N PHE A 251 -0.77 4.19 -4.77
CA PHE A 251 -0.84 4.93 -6.04
C PHE A 251 0.53 5.17 -6.64
N PHE A 252 1.51 5.52 -5.80
CA PHE A 252 2.88 5.75 -6.26
C PHE A 252 3.53 4.45 -6.75
N THR A 253 3.46 3.37 -5.98
CA THR A 253 4.14 2.12 -6.33
C THR A 253 3.55 1.47 -7.58
N LEU A 254 2.21 1.48 -7.73
CA LEU A 254 1.54 1.08 -8.96
C LEU A 254 2.02 1.90 -10.16
N HIS A 255 2.04 3.23 -10.03
CA HIS A 255 2.44 4.14 -11.11
C HIS A 255 3.92 4.00 -11.47
N ALA A 256 4.80 3.89 -10.49
CA ALA A 256 6.23 3.73 -10.70
C ALA A 256 6.57 2.44 -11.46
N ILE A 257 5.99 1.31 -11.01
CA ILE A 257 6.23 0.01 -11.65
C ILE A 257 5.62 -0.01 -13.06
N ALA A 258 4.39 0.50 -13.23
CA ALA A 258 3.74 0.62 -14.53
C ALA A 258 4.58 1.43 -15.52
N THR A 259 5.09 2.57 -15.09
CA THR A 259 5.95 3.42 -15.93
C THR A 259 7.23 2.72 -16.34
N MET A 260 7.92 2.09 -15.37
CA MET A 260 9.23 1.48 -15.62
C MET A 260 9.15 0.20 -16.45
N LEU A 261 8.10 -0.62 -16.31
CA LEU A 261 7.98 -1.89 -17.01
C LEU A 261 7.19 -1.80 -18.32
N PHE A 262 6.17 -0.93 -18.39
CA PHE A 262 5.20 -0.93 -19.48
C PHE A 262 5.08 0.41 -20.20
N ASP A 263 5.82 1.43 -19.79
CA ASP A 263 5.69 2.81 -20.28
C ASP A 263 4.23 3.29 -20.27
N SER A 264 3.49 2.95 -19.22
CA SER A 264 2.05 3.14 -19.09
C SER A 264 1.66 3.61 -17.70
N VAL A 265 0.41 4.06 -17.56
CA VAL A 265 -0.25 4.21 -16.26
C VAL A 265 -0.74 2.84 -15.77
N ALA A 266 -0.88 2.67 -14.46
CA ALA A 266 -1.49 1.47 -13.89
C ALA A 266 -3.02 1.52 -13.89
N PHE A 267 -3.61 2.72 -13.91
CA PHE A 267 -5.04 3.00 -13.88
C PHE A 267 -5.36 4.30 -14.61
N ARG A 268 -6.56 4.38 -15.22
CA ARG A 268 -7.00 5.51 -16.04
C ARG A 268 -7.78 6.55 -15.25
N ASN A 269 -8.59 6.10 -14.28
CA ASN A 269 -9.47 6.96 -13.48
C ASN A 269 -9.24 6.66 -12.00
N ILE A 270 -9.24 7.71 -11.19
CA ILE A 270 -9.01 7.58 -9.76
C ILE A 270 -9.94 8.50 -8.97
N ILE A 271 -10.51 7.96 -7.89
CA ILE A 271 -11.06 8.77 -6.80
C ILE A 271 -10.12 8.65 -5.61
N SER A 272 -9.55 9.79 -5.22
CA SER A 272 -8.73 9.89 -4.02
C SER A 272 -9.63 10.25 -2.83
N ASN A 273 -10.05 9.24 -2.06
CA ASN A 273 -11.01 9.40 -1.00
C ASN A 273 -10.47 10.28 0.15
N GLY A 274 -11.34 11.12 0.70
CA GLY A 274 -11.10 11.83 1.95
C GLY A 274 -11.05 10.90 3.16
N LEU A 275 -10.71 11.45 4.32
CA LEU A 275 -10.67 10.69 5.56
C LEU A 275 -12.06 10.61 6.17
N VAL A 276 -12.37 9.46 6.80
CA VAL A 276 -13.52 9.33 7.68
C VAL A 276 -13.11 9.79 9.08
N LEU A 277 -13.72 10.86 9.55
CA LEU A 277 -13.47 11.51 10.84
C LEU A 277 -14.61 11.20 11.80
N ASP A 278 -14.40 11.41 13.09
CA ASP A 278 -15.49 11.38 14.07
C ASP A 278 -16.51 12.52 13.82
N LYS A 279 -17.65 12.51 14.49
CA LYS A 279 -18.68 13.54 14.34
C LYS A 279 -18.21 14.97 14.61
N ASN A 280 -17.12 15.12 15.36
CA ASN A 280 -16.51 16.42 15.69
C ASN A 280 -15.43 16.83 14.67
N GLY A 281 -15.10 15.96 13.71
CA GLY A 281 -14.07 16.21 12.70
C GLY A 281 -12.66 15.83 13.12
N ASN A 282 -12.50 15.04 14.18
CA ASN A 282 -11.19 14.56 14.62
C ASN A 282 -10.87 13.21 13.96
N LYS A 283 -9.58 12.94 13.74
CA LYS A 283 -9.14 11.65 13.23
C LYS A 283 -9.49 10.53 14.22
N MET A 284 -10.15 9.48 13.72
CA MET A 284 -10.49 8.32 14.54
C MET A 284 -9.22 7.54 14.92
N SER A 285 -9.18 7.11 16.19
CA SER A 285 -8.07 6.31 16.72
C SER A 285 -8.60 5.40 17.84
N LYS A 286 -8.18 4.13 17.83
CA LYS A 286 -8.49 3.20 18.94
C LYS A 286 -7.95 3.72 20.28
N ARG A 287 -6.80 4.40 20.25
CA ARG A 287 -6.17 4.98 21.46
C ARG A 287 -7.02 6.10 22.08
N LEU A 288 -7.72 6.89 21.26
CA LEU A 288 -8.58 7.99 21.72
C LEU A 288 -10.00 7.53 22.04
N GLY A 289 -10.34 6.26 21.76
CA GLY A 289 -11.68 5.72 22.01
C GLY A 289 -12.78 6.33 21.13
N ASN A 290 -12.42 7.10 20.08
CA ASN A 290 -13.36 7.72 19.16
C ASN A 290 -13.53 6.95 17.84
N ALA A 291 -12.94 5.76 17.74
CA ALA A 291 -13.12 4.90 16.57
C ALA A 291 -14.50 4.24 16.62
N VAL A 292 -15.19 4.27 15.48
CA VAL A 292 -16.46 3.57 15.28
C VAL A 292 -16.18 2.22 14.66
N ASP A 293 -16.73 1.15 15.23
CA ASP A 293 -16.65 -0.17 14.63
C ASP A 293 -17.63 -0.26 13.45
N PRO A 294 -17.13 -0.50 12.22
CA PRO A 294 -17.99 -0.61 11.05
C PRO A 294 -19.02 -1.76 11.17
N PHE A 295 -18.67 -2.86 11.81
CA PHE A 295 -19.57 -4.02 11.95
C PHE A 295 -20.73 -3.74 12.89
N ASP A 296 -20.54 -2.94 13.94
CA ASP A 296 -21.65 -2.46 14.79
C ASP A 296 -22.63 -1.60 13.99
N ILE A 297 -22.14 -0.75 13.12
CA ILE A 297 -22.97 0.09 12.25
C ILE A 297 -23.75 -0.77 11.24
N LEU A 298 -23.05 -1.69 10.57
CA LEU A 298 -23.67 -2.58 9.57
C LEU A 298 -24.74 -3.47 10.20
N SER A 299 -24.51 -4.00 11.40
CA SER A 299 -25.47 -4.84 12.10
C SER A 299 -26.68 -4.06 12.62
N THR A 300 -26.50 -2.80 13.03
CA THR A 300 -27.55 -1.96 13.62
C THR A 300 -28.42 -1.27 12.57
N TYR A 301 -27.81 -0.72 11.53
CA TYR A 301 -28.51 0.14 10.56
C TYR A 301 -28.62 -0.49 9.17
N GLY A 302 -27.89 -1.55 8.90
CA GLY A 302 -27.82 -2.22 7.61
C GLY A 302 -26.74 -1.64 6.67
N PRO A 303 -26.23 -2.45 5.73
CA PRO A 303 -25.18 -2.03 4.81
C PRO A 303 -25.65 -0.94 3.84
N ASP A 304 -26.87 -0.98 3.35
CA ASP A 304 -27.37 -0.04 2.35
C ASP A 304 -27.49 1.38 2.93
N ALA A 305 -28.06 1.52 4.15
CA ALA A 305 -28.14 2.82 4.81
C ALA A 305 -26.74 3.40 5.10
N THR A 306 -25.82 2.55 5.54
CA THR A 306 -24.42 2.97 5.80
C THR A 306 -23.72 3.42 4.53
N ARG A 307 -23.79 2.64 3.46
CA ARG A 307 -23.19 2.99 2.15
C ARG A 307 -23.79 4.27 1.58
N TRP A 308 -25.12 4.38 1.61
CA TRP A 308 -25.81 5.58 1.14
C TRP A 308 -25.40 6.82 1.92
N TYR A 309 -25.36 6.74 3.26
CA TYR A 309 -24.89 7.83 4.09
C TYR A 309 -23.48 8.29 3.70
N MET A 310 -22.56 7.35 3.50
CA MET A 310 -21.18 7.67 3.19
C MET A 310 -20.99 8.36 1.83
N ILE A 311 -21.83 8.05 0.83
CA ILE A 311 -21.70 8.65 -0.51
C ILE A 311 -22.59 9.88 -0.72
N SER A 312 -23.64 10.05 0.09
CA SER A 312 -24.58 11.18 -0.07
C SER A 312 -24.30 12.35 0.89
N ASN A 313 -23.59 12.11 2.00
CA ASN A 313 -23.33 13.11 3.02
C ASN A 313 -22.20 14.10 2.65
N SER A 314 -21.24 13.65 1.85
CA SER A 314 -20.15 14.48 1.31
C SER A 314 -19.65 13.89 0.00
N GLN A 315 -18.90 14.69 -0.77
CA GLN A 315 -18.21 14.13 -1.93
C GLN A 315 -17.17 13.09 -1.48
N PRO A 316 -16.93 12.01 -2.23
CA PRO A 316 -16.01 10.94 -1.83
C PRO A 316 -14.59 11.42 -1.50
N TRP A 317 -14.14 12.49 -2.11
CA TRP A 317 -12.80 13.07 -1.89
C TRP A 317 -12.74 14.08 -0.74
N ASP A 318 -13.88 14.47 -0.15
CA ASP A 318 -13.93 15.33 1.01
C ASP A 318 -13.89 14.49 2.31
N ASN A 319 -13.43 15.10 3.39
CA ASN A 319 -13.46 14.43 4.68
C ASN A 319 -14.88 14.27 5.17
N LEU A 320 -15.28 13.03 5.45
CA LEU A 320 -16.59 12.68 5.99
C LEU A 320 -16.58 12.74 7.51
N LYS A 321 -17.44 13.57 8.11
CA LYS A 321 -17.74 13.50 9.55
C LYS A 321 -18.78 12.40 9.76
N PHE A 322 -18.35 11.29 10.34
CA PHE A 322 -19.24 10.14 10.55
C PHE A 322 -20.10 10.33 11.79
N ASP A 323 -21.42 10.28 11.61
CA ASP A 323 -22.40 10.33 12.69
C ASP A 323 -23.39 9.18 12.56
N ARG A 324 -23.58 8.42 13.66
CA ARG A 324 -24.55 7.31 13.74
C ARG A 324 -26.00 7.78 13.53
N ASP A 325 -26.34 8.94 14.06
CA ASP A 325 -27.67 9.51 13.92
C ASP A 325 -27.99 9.85 12.46
N GLY A 326 -26.97 10.29 11.70
CA GLY A 326 -27.10 10.51 10.24
C GLY A 326 -27.36 9.23 9.46
N VAL A 327 -26.73 8.11 9.82
CA VAL A 327 -27.03 6.80 9.21
C VAL A 327 -28.46 6.37 9.51
N ASP A 328 -28.93 6.54 10.75
CA ASP A 328 -30.31 6.23 11.13
C ASP A 328 -31.32 7.13 10.41
N GLU A 329 -30.99 8.39 10.20
CA GLU A 329 -31.83 9.30 9.43
C GLU A 329 -32.00 8.84 7.98
N VAL A 330 -30.92 8.41 7.32
CA VAL A 330 -30.98 7.83 5.96
C VAL A 330 -31.84 6.59 5.95
N ARG A 331 -31.67 5.69 6.93
CA ARG A 331 -32.49 4.47 7.05
C ARG A 331 -33.97 4.81 7.13
N ARG A 332 -34.34 5.76 7.99
CA ARG A 332 -35.76 6.11 8.23
C ARG A 332 -36.36 6.94 7.10
N LYS A 333 -35.64 8.02 6.69
CA LYS A 333 -36.22 8.99 5.73
C LYS A 333 -36.10 8.52 4.29
N PHE A 334 -34.95 8.03 3.87
CA PHE A 334 -34.75 7.61 2.49
C PHE A 334 -35.27 6.19 2.25
N PHE A 335 -34.67 5.20 2.90
CA PHE A 335 -35.06 3.80 2.69
C PHE A 335 -36.46 3.48 3.21
N GLY A 336 -36.87 4.07 4.33
CA GLY A 336 -38.24 3.95 4.84
C GLY A 336 -39.28 4.49 3.85
N THR A 337 -39.01 5.65 3.25
CA THR A 337 -39.90 6.22 2.22
C THR A 337 -39.94 5.36 0.97
N LEU A 338 -38.78 4.90 0.48
CA LEU A 338 -38.71 4.02 -0.68
C LEU A 338 -39.47 2.70 -0.45
N TYR A 339 -39.27 2.08 0.71
CA TYR A 339 -39.98 0.86 1.10
C TYR A 339 -41.49 1.07 1.16
N ASN A 340 -41.94 2.16 1.80
CA ASN A 340 -43.36 2.46 1.92
C ASN A 340 -44.01 2.73 0.54
N THR A 341 -43.28 3.45 -0.35
CA THR A 341 -43.75 3.68 -1.72
C THR A 341 -43.91 2.38 -2.49
N TYR A 342 -42.90 1.49 -2.39
CA TYR A 342 -43.00 0.17 -3.01
C TYR A 342 -44.11 -0.69 -2.40
N SER A 343 -44.27 -0.70 -1.07
CA SER A 343 -45.29 -1.47 -0.39
C SER A 343 -46.69 -1.01 -0.78
N PHE A 344 -46.90 0.29 -0.89
CA PHE A 344 -48.14 0.88 -1.39
C PHE A 344 -48.43 0.45 -2.83
N PHE A 345 -47.43 0.59 -3.71
CA PHE A 345 -47.57 0.14 -5.10
C PHE A 345 -47.90 -1.37 -5.17
N ALA A 346 -47.11 -2.20 -4.48
CA ALA A 346 -47.26 -3.64 -4.53
C ALA A 346 -48.63 -4.12 -4.02
N LEU A 347 -49.18 -3.45 -2.96
CA LEU A 347 -50.50 -3.75 -2.45
C LEU A 347 -51.57 -3.57 -3.54
N TYR A 348 -51.61 -2.44 -4.19
CA TYR A 348 -52.63 -2.15 -5.23
C TYR A 348 -52.37 -2.91 -6.51
N ALA A 349 -51.13 -3.06 -6.92
CA ALA A 349 -50.74 -3.87 -8.09
C ALA A 349 -51.23 -5.30 -7.97
N ASN A 350 -51.13 -5.90 -6.75
CA ASN A 350 -51.67 -7.24 -6.49
C ASN A 350 -53.20 -7.29 -6.50
N VAL A 351 -53.86 -6.27 -5.95
CA VAL A 351 -55.33 -6.19 -5.95
C VAL A 351 -55.89 -6.05 -7.36
N ASP A 352 -55.25 -5.22 -8.18
CA ASP A 352 -55.66 -4.92 -9.54
C ASP A 352 -55.18 -5.98 -10.55
N GLY A 353 -54.35 -6.93 -10.13
CA GLY A 353 -53.77 -7.94 -11.02
C GLY A 353 -52.77 -7.38 -12.03
N PHE A 354 -52.08 -6.28 -11.68
CA PHE A 354 -51.10 -5.62 -12.54
C PHE A 354 -49.92 -6.55 -12.80
N THR A 355 -49.58 -6.73 -14.08
CA THR A 355 -48.56 -7.69 -14.52
C THR A 355 -47.32 -7.02 -15.11
N GLY A 356 -47.37 -5.71 -15.38
CA GLY A 356 -46.34 -4.95 -16.09
C GLY A 356 -46.32 -5.24 -17.60
N ARG A 357 -47.36 -5.92 -18.12
CA ARG A 357 -47.51 -6.25 -19.55
C ARG A 357 -48.70 -5.52 -20.19
N GLU A 358 -49.32 -4.65 -19.46
CA GLU A 358 -50.43 -3.84 -19.90
C GLU A 358 -50.00 -2.92 -21.05
N GLU A 359 -50.91 -2.58 -21.93
CA GLU A 359 -50.64 -1.65 -23.06
C GLU A 359 -50.17 -0.29 -22.52
N GLU A 360 -49.07 0.19 -23.07
CA GLU A 360 -48.50 1.45 -22.63
C GLU A 360 -49.39 2.62 -23.03
N VAL A 361 -49.81 3.43 -22.07
CA VAL A 361 -50.57 4.65 -22.35
C VAL A 361 -49.68 5.71 -22.94
N PRO A 362 -49.98 6.22 -24.16
CA PRO A 362 -49.22 7.29 -24.81
C PRO A 362 -49.12 8.53 -23.89
N VAL A 363 -47.97 9.22 -23.93
CA VAL A 363 -47.65 10.35 -23.03
C VAL A 363 -48.75 11.43 -23.09
N GLU A 364 -49.30 11.69 -24.27
CA GLU A 364 -50.33 12.71 -24.52
C GLU A 364 -51.67 12.38 -23.82
N ARG A 365 -51.93 11.10 -23.57
CA ARG A 365 -53.17 10.63 -22.90
C ARG A 365 -52.98 10.46 -21.38
N ARG A 366 -51.76 10.60 -20.89
CA ARG A 366 -51.54 10.47 -19.45
C ARG A 366 -51.99 11.72 -18.72
N PRO A 367 -52.52 11.57 -17.47
CA PRO A 367 -52.80 12.72 -16.62
C PRO A 367 -51.61 13.64 -16.44
N GLU A 368 -51.86 14.90 -16.18
CA GLU A 368 -50.79 15.89 -16.02
C GLU A 368 -49.79 15.52 -14.92
N ILE A 369 -50.29 15.00 -13.81
CA ILE A 369 -49.46 14.54 -12.67
C ILE A 369 -48.50 13.40 -13.06
N ASP A 370 -48.93 12.49 -13.93
CA ASP A 370 -48.12 11.38 -14.39
C ASP A 370 -47.01 11.88 -15.35
N ARG A 371 -47.39 12.79 -16.23
CA ARG A 371 -46.41 13.45 -17.13
C ARG A 371 -45.40 14.25 -16.37
N TRP A 372 -45.81 14.94 -15.30
CA TRP A 372 -44.92 15.71 -14.44
C TRP A 372 -43.92 14.82 -13.73
N ILE A 373 -44.35 13.74 -13.05
CA ILE A 373 -43.46 12.87 -12.31
C ILE A 373 -42.46 12.14 -13.24
N ILE A 374 -42.92 11.71 -14.41
CA ILE A 374 -42.01 11.08 -15.39
C ILE A 374 -40.99 12.09 -15.93
N SER A 375 -41.37 13.35 -16.13
CA SER A 375 -40.47 14.42 -16.52
C SER A 375 -39.40 14.65 -15.43
N LEU A 376 -39.78 14.67 -14.15
CA LEU A 376 -38.85 14.77 -13.03
C LEU A 376 -37.88 13.57 -12.98
N LEU A 377 -38.39 12.36 -13.17
CA LEU A 377 -37.57 11.16 -13.21
C LEU A 377 -36.53 11.23 -14.33
N ASN A 378 -36.93 11.62 -15.53
CA ASN A 378 -36.00 11.80 -16.66
C ASN A 378 -34.96 12.89 -16.41
N THR A 379 -35.31 13.94 -15.67
CA THR A 379 -34.37 15.00 -15.27
C THR A 379 -33.36 14.46 -14.23
N LEU A 380 -33.82 13.62 -13.30
CA LEU A 380 -32.95 12.99 -12.29
C LEU A 380 -31.96 11.99 -12.91
N VAL A 381 -32.37 11.27 -13.96
CA VAL A 381 -31.51 10.25 -14.62
C VAL A 381 -30.43 10.89 -15.48
N LYS A 382 -30.66 12.11 -16.01
CA LYS A 382 -29.62 12.87 -16.76
C LYS A 382 -28.56 13.46 -15.84
#